data_099a73e8ba2397238af4cdb1d165cbb6
#
_entry.id   099a73e8ba2397238af4cdb1d165cbb6
#
_cell.length_a   1.000
_cell.length_b   1.000
_cell.length_c   1.000
_cell.angle_alpha   90.00
_cell.angle_beta   90.00
_cell.angle_gamma   90.00
#
_symmetry.space_group_name_H-M   'P 1'
#
loop_
_entity.id
_entity.type
_entity.pdbx_description
1 polymer ?
#
loop_
_entity_poly.entity_id
_entity_poly.type
_entity_poly.pdbx_seq_one_letter_code
_entity_poly.pdbx_strand_id
1 'polypeptide(L)'
;MGKMDMESKRYLSENSYFSDLFNYILYDGEQVILPENLKELDTSEIIVPYGNGVRTPKQKYRDLIRLWSAKTDGSAVYMMLGVEIQDKMHYAMPVRNGLYDMIGYANQVEESSRSYRRKKRRAGTDPVVESEARKVKLTDVEFLSGFRKTDKLIPIITVTVSLSEKPWDGPRTLYEMLDIRDGVIRKFVPDYKMNLVSPADMGDEEFDRFHTDLGFALNMIKYQKKGADEVIRKNADRLIDRDTAEFLNSTMELGLVYEEEDGGIKMCKAMELKEKKDVNRGRREGIEEKTVRVYRNCVNRGMSKEDAIAISEITKEQLKRNGLA
;
A
#
# COMPACT_ATOMS: atom_id res chain seq x y z
N MET A 1 -7.07 -2.67 -11.57
CA MET A 1 -6.59 -2.84 -10.21
C MET A 1 -6.60 -4.32 -9.88
N GLY A 2 -5.47 -4.92 -9.56
CA GLY A 2 -5.38 -6.33 -9.20
C GLY A 2 -5.92 -6.57 -7.77
N LYS A 3 -6.28 -7.81 -7.45
CA LYS A 3 -6.74 -8.20 -6.09
C LYS A 3 -5.69 -7.83 -5.03
N MET A 4 -4.42 -8.09 -5.31
CA MET A 4 -3.28 -7.76 -4.45
C MET A 4 -3.17 -6.25 -4.16
N ASP A 5 -3.32 -5.40 -5.17
CA ASP A 5 -3.28 -3.93 -5.03
C ASP A 5 -4.40 -3.41 -4.10
N MET A 6 -5.61 -3.96 -4.23
CA MET A 6 -6.73 -3.59 -3.34
C MET A 6 -6.49 -4.02 -1.89
N GLU A 7 -6.02 -5.25 -1.67
CA GLU A 7 -5.76 -5.75 -0.32
C GLU A 7 -4.59 -5.04 0.35
N SER A 8 -3.53 -4.74 -0.39
CA SER A 8 -2.39 -3.98 0.13
C SER A 8 -2.79 -2.57 0.55
N LYS A 9 -3.65 -1.91 -0.24
CA LYS A 9 -4.20 -0.60 0.11
C LYS A 9 -5.12 -0.67 1.31
N ARG A 10 -6.01 -1.68 1.37
CA ARG A 10 -6.88 -1.90 2.52
C ARG A 10 -6.06 -2.09 3.79
N TYR A 11 -5.08 -2.99 3.76
CA TYR A 11 -4.22 -3.29 4.90
C TYR A 11 -3.47 -2.06 5.40
N LEU A 12 -2.74 -1.38 4.53
CA LEU A 12 -1.99 -0.16 4.90
C LEU A 12 -2.89 1.06 5.14
N SER A 13 -4.20 1.00 4.84
CA SER A 13 -5.14 2.06 5.18
C SER A 13 -5.56 2.04 6.64
N GLU A 14 -5.37 0.94 7.36
CA GLU A 14 -5.60 0.89 8.79
C GLU A 14 -4.61 1.79 9.52
N ASN A 15 -5.13 2.70 10.35
CA ASN A 15 -4.31 3.73 11.00
C ASN A 15 -3.20 3.14 11.89
N SER A 16 -3.38 1.94 12.44
CA SER A 16 -2.36 1.23 13.23
C SER A 16 -1.14 0.87 12.40
N TYR A 17 -1.32 0.24 11.24
CA TYR A 17 -0.22 -0.12 10.33
C TYR A 17 0.37 1.11 9.65
N PHE A 18 -0.49 2.07 9.30
CA PHE A 18 -0.05 3.32 8.70
C PHE A 18 0.87 4.12 9.65
N SER A 19 0.46 4.28 10.92
CA SER A 19 1.27 4.97 11.92
C SER A 19 2.57 4.23 12.21
N ASP A 20 2.53 2.92 12.31
CA ASP A 20 3.70 2.08 12.57
C ASP A 20 4.75 2.17 11.44
N LEU A 21 4.30 2.18 10.18
CA LEU A 21 5.16 2.42 9.01
C LEU A 21 5.90 3.76 9.11
N PHE A 22 5.20 4.83 9.48
CA PHE A 22 5.82 6.15 9.61
C PHE A 22 6.65 6.30 10.87
N ASN A 23 6.30 5.63 11.97
CA ASN A 23 7.14 5.55 13.16
C ASN A 23 8.47 4.86 12.86
N TYR A 24 8.46 3.77 12.10
CA TYR A 24 9.67 3.11 11.64
C TYR A 24 10.56 4.06 10.82
N ILE A 25 10.01 4.76 9.83
CA ILE A 25 10.78 5.61 8.91
C ILE A 25 11.31 6.88 9.58
N LEU A 26 10.49 7.55 10.40
CA LEU A 26 10.79 8.88 10.90
C LEU A 26 11.41 8.86 12.31
N TYR A 27 11.07 7.84 13.10
CA TYR A 27 11.38 7.80 14.52
C TYR A 27 12.04 6.49 14.96
N ASP A 28 12.59 5.74 13.99
CA ASP A 28 13.32 4.48 14.23
C ASP A 28 12.51 3.44 15.05
N GLY A 29 11.19 3.46 14.91
CA GLY A 29 10.21 2.60 15.60
C GLY A 29 9.61 3.21 16.87
N GLU A 30 10.11 4.35 17.36
CA GLU A 30 9.48 5.03 18.49
C GLU A 30 8.03 5.45 18.15
N GLN A 31 7.06 5.15 19.04
CA GLN A 31 5.64 5.37 18.80
C GLN A 31 5.21 6.83 19.03
N VAL A 32 5.65 7.72 18.14
CA VAL A 32 5.38 9.16 18.15
C VAL A 32 4.09 9.49 17.41
N ILE A 33 3.86 8.82 16.27
CA ILE A 33 2.64 8.96 15.47
C ILE A 33 1.62 7.95 16.00
N LEU A 34 0.61 8.45 16.68
CA LEU A 34 -0.47 7.61 17.22
C LEU A 34 -1.60 7.47 16.19
N PRO A 35 -2.21 6.28 16.06
CA PRO A 35 -3.30 6.03 15.09
C PRO A 35 -4.48 7.00 15.19
N GLU A 36 -4.86 7.38 16.42
CA GLU A 36 -5.96 8.32 16.71
C GLU A 36 -5.68 9.77 16.26
N ASN A 37 -4.42 10.10 16.02
CA ASN A 37 -3.99 11.42 15.55
C ASN A 37 -3.91 11.52 14.01
N LEU A 38 -4.32 10.48 13.31
CA LEU A 38 -4.36 10.39 11.84
C LEU A 38 -5.78 10.65 11.33
N LYS A 39 -5.88 11.55 10.35
CA LYS A 39 -7.11 11.84 9.64
C LYS A 39 -6.94 11.53 8.16
N GLU A 40 -7.86 10.76 7.61
CA GLU A 40 -7.88 10.48 6.17
C GLU A 40 -8.11 11.74 5.35
N LEU A 41 -7.36 11.85 4.26
CA LEU A 41 -7.51 12.90 3.25
C LEU A 41 -7.93 12.27 1.92
N ASP A 42 -8.51 13.11 1.04
CA ASP A 42 -8.84 12.70 -0.33
C ASP A 42 -7.54 12.43 -1.11
N THR A 43 -7.45 11.23 -1.68
CA THR A 43 -6.30 10.79 -2.49
C THR A 43 -6.35 11.33 -3.91
N SER A 44 -7.48 11.91 -4.34
CA SER A 44 -7.64 12.46 -5.67
C SER A 44 -6.95 13.83 -5.77
N GLU A 45 -5.83 13.87 -6.46
CA GLU A 45 -5.09 15.10 -6.71
C GLU A 45 -5.41 15.64 -8.12
N ILE A 46 -6.00 16.84 -8.17
CA ILE A 46 -6.29 17.51 -9.44
C ILE A 46 -5.15 18.46 -9.77
N ILE A 47 -4.40 18.14 -10.82
CA ILE A 47 -3.41 19.06 -11.37
C ILE A 47 -4.16 20.16 -12.14
N VAL A 48 -4.24 21.34 -11.56
CA VAL A 48 -4.58 22.55 -12.30
C VAL A 48 -3.28 23.20 -12.72
N PRO A 49 -2.90 23.18 -14.01
CA PRO A 49 -1.68 23.85 -14.45
C PRO A 49 -1.80 25.36 -14.13
N TYR A 50 -0.76 25.93 -13.54
CA TYR A 50 -0.68 27.37 -13.34
C TYR A 50 -0.69 28.08 -14.71
N GLY A 51 -1.61 29.02 -14.90
CA GLY A 51 -1.67 29.85 -16.08
C GLY A 51 -3.06 29.92 -16.70
N ASN A 52 -3.42 31.14 -17.18
CA ASN A 52 -4.67 31.40 -17.87
C ASN A 52 -4.75 30.61 -19.19
N GLY A 53 -5.55 29.56 -19.26
CA GLY A 53 -5.93 28.93 -20.51
C GLY A 53 -5.82 27.41 -20.63
N VAL A 54 -5.26 26.69 -19.66
CA VAL A 54 -5.20 25.20 -19.74
C VAL A 54 -6.42 24.61 -19.04
N ARG A 55 -7.36 24.05 -19.84
CA ARG A 55 -8.68 23.59 -19.37
C ARG A 55 -8.80 22.09 -19.10
N THR A 56 -7.73 21.32 -19.18
CA THR A 56 -7.79 19.88 -18.89
C THR A 56 -7.10 19.55 -17.58
N PRO A 57 -7.85 19.41 -16.47
CA PRO A 57 -7.30 18.90 -15.23
C PRO A 57 -6.86 17.46 -15.47
N LYS A 58 -5.60 17.14 -15.15
CA LYS A 58 -5.14 15.76 -15.08
C LYS A 58 -5.35 15.28 -13.65
N GLN A 59 -6.23 14.32 -13.48
CA GLN A 59 -6.44 13.66 -12.21
C GLN A 59 -5.35 12.62 -12.01
N LYS A 60 -4.66 12.67 -10.88
CA LYS A 60 -3.73 11.65 -10.41
C LYS A 60 -4.17 11.18 -9.04
N TYR A 61 -3.94 9.92 -8.75
CA TYR A 61 -4.32 9.30 -7.48
C TYR A 61 -3.06 8.85 -6.75
N ARG A 62 -2.95 9.26 -5.51
CA ARG A 62 -2.04 8.70 -4.53
C ARG A 62 -2.70 7.47 -3.92
N ASP A 63 -1.93 6.46 -3.51
CA ASP A 63 -2.52 5.27 -2.92
C ASP A 63 -3.17 5.58 -1.58
N LEU A 64 -2.44 6.21 -0.67
CA LEU A 64 -2.95 6.62 0.64
C LEU A 64 -2.39 7.99 1.03
N ILE A 65 -3.18 8.81 1.73
CA ILE A 65 -2.72 10.06 2.36
C ILE A 65 -3.48 10.30 3.67
N ARG A 66 -2.75 10.74 4.70
CA ARG A 66 -3.27 11.09 6.02
C ARG A 66 -2.74 12.44 6.46
N LEU A 67 -3.54 13.19 7.20
CA LEU A 67 -3.10 14.33 7.98
C LEU A 67 -2.79 13.86 9.39
N TRP A 68 -1.55 13.99 9.81
CA TRP A 68 -1.14 13.79 11.19
C TRP A 68 -1.15 15.13 11.93
N SER A 69 -1.71 15.14 13.12
CA SER A 69 -1.73 16.31 14.00
C SER A 69 -1.27 15.93 15.40
N ALA A 70 -0.24 16.59 15.90
CA ALA A 70 0.22 16.44 17.28
C ALA A 70 0.23 17.80 17.97
N LYS A 71 -0.01 17.78 19.29
CA LYS A 71 0.18 18.95 20.15
C LYS A 71 1.50 18.78 20.87
N THR A 72 2.48 19.62 20.55
CA THR A 72 3.78 19.68 21.23
C THR A 72 3.96 21.08 21.80
N ASP A 73 4.26 21.19 23.10
CA ASP A 73 4.62 22.43 23.78
C ASP A 73 3.75 23.66 23.47
N GLY A 74 2.42 23.45 23.39
CA GLY A 74 1.46 24.53 23.12
C GLY A 74 1.30 24.90 21.64
N SER A 75 2.00 24.24 20.73
CA SER A 75 1.86 24.41 19.27
C SER A 75 1.25 23.13 18.66
N ALA A 76 0.37 23.29 17.67
CA ALA A 76 -0.08 22.19 16.86
C ALA A 76 0.92 21.98 15.70
N VAL A 77 1.47 20.77 15.59
CA VAL A 77 2.27 20.33 14.44
C VAL A 77 1.34 19.57 13.50
N TYR A 78 1.40 19.90 12.22
CA TYR A 78 0.65 19.22 11.17
C TYR A 78 1.63 18.67 10.14
N MET A 79 1.36 17.46 9.65
CA MET A 79 2.14 16.85 8.58
C MET A 79 1.21 16.00 7.70
N MET A 80 1.41 16.06 6.39
CA MET A 80 0.74 15.15 5.46
C MET A 80 1.65 13.95 5.19
N LEU A 81 1.10 12.76 5.40
CA LEU A 81 1.79 11.50 5.24
C LEU A 81 1.16 10.74 4.08
N GLY A 82 1.95 10.39 3.07
CA GLY A 82 1.52 9.69 1.87
C GLY A 82 2.21 8.35 1.70
N VAL A 83 1.49 7.33 1.22
CA VAL A 83 2.04 6.02 0.91
C VAL A 83 1.76 5.68 -0.55
N GLU A 84 2.78 5.19 -1.24
CA GLU A 84 2.73 4.58 -2.56
C GLU A 84 3.14 3.12 -2.47
N ILE A 85 2.27 2.21 -2.87
CA ILE A 85 2.47 0.77 -2.77
C ILE A 85 2.87 0.23 -4.15
N GLN A 86 3.95 -0.55 -4.21
CA GLN A 86 4.48 -1.08 -5.47
C GLN A 86 4.65 -2.61 -5.34
N ASP A 87 3.88 -3.36 -6.12
CA ASP A 87 4.05 -4.81 -6.31
C ASP A 87 5.22 -5.13 -7.26
N LYS A 88 5.50 -4.21 -8.19
CA LYS A 88 6.60 -4.29 -9.16
C LYS A 88 7.41 -3.01 -9.11
N MET A 89 8.71 -3.15 -9.31
CA MET A 89 9.60 -1.99 -9.37
C MET A 89 9.19 -1.03 -10.49
N HIS A 90 9.18 0.25 -10.15
CA HIS A 90 8.85 1.32 -11.08
C HIS A 90 9.96 2.37 -11.04
N TYR A 91 10.84 2.34 -12.03
CA TYR A 91 12.07 3.15 -12.05
C TYR A 91 11.87 4.67 -12.04
N ALA A 92 10.68 5.17 -12.36
CA ALA A 92 10.37 6.59 -12.29
C ALA A 92 9.71 7.02 -10.95
N MET A 93 9.85 6.23 -9.87
CA MET A 93 9.25 6.56 -8.57
C MET A 93 9.73 7.89 -7.98
N PRO A 94 11.02 8.30 -8.05
CA PRO A 94 11.42 9.61 -7.56
C PRO A 94 10.66 10.76 -8.21
N VAL A 95 10.43 10.69 -9.53
CA VAL A 95 9.65 11.70 -10.26
C VAL A 95 8.17 11.63 -9.87
N ARG A 96 7.61 10.42 -9.71
CA ARG A 96 6.20 10.22 -9.32
C ARG A 96 5.92 10.79 -7.93
N ASN A 97 6.74 10.45 -6.95
CA ASN A 97 6.61 10.95 -5.58
C ASN A 97 6.79 12.46 -5.51
N GLY A 98 7.84 12.99 -6.17
CA GLY A 98 8.08 14.43 -6.23
C GLY A 98 6.92 15.19 -6.88
N LEU A 99 6.31 14.63 -7.93
CA LEU A 99 5.13 15.22 -8.56
C LEU A 99 3.95 15.30 -7.57
N TYR A 100 3.66 14.21 -6.83
CA TYR A 100 2.58 14.21 -5.85
C TYR A 100 2.81 15.20 -4.72
N ASP A 101 4.02 15.29 -4.19
CA ASP A 101 4.35 16.24 -3.13
C ASP A 101 4.22 17.70 -3.62
N MET A 102 4.70 17.99 -4.83
CA MET A 102 4.58 19.32 -5.43
C MET A 102 3.12 19.72 -5.73
N ILE A 103 2.28 18.76 -6.14
CA ILE A 103 0.85 18.99 -6.30
C ILE A 103 0.21 19.27 -4.93
N GLY A 104 0.56 18.52 -3.90
CA GLY A 104 0.07 18.76 -2.55
C GLY A 104 0.45 20.14 -2.02
N TYR A 105 1.67 20.61 -2.25
CA TYR A 105 2.07 21.99 -1.92
C TYR A 105 1.32 23.04 -2.77
N ALA A 106 1.15 22.80 -4.06
CA ALA A 106 0.39 23.67 -4.93
C ALA A 106 -1.08 23.82 -4.47
N ASN A 107 -1.70 22.70 -4.06
CA ASN A 107 -3.06 22.70 -3.52
C ASN A 107 -3.17 23.51 -2.23
N GLN A 108 -2.16 23.44 -1.34
CA GLN A 108 -2.12 24.26 -0.12
C GLN A 108 -2.04 25.77 -0.43
N VAL A 109 -1.24 26.17 -1.42
CA VAL A 109 -1.16 27.56 -1.88
C VAL A 109 -2.52 28.03 -2.44
N GLU A 110 -3.17 27.22 -3.28
CA GLU A 110 -4.47 27.53 -3.84
C GLU A 110 -5.57 27.63 -2.75
N GLU A 111 -5.55 26.76 -1.75
CA GLU A 111 -6.50 26.80 -0.63
C GLU A 111 -6.31 28.08 0.21
N SER A 112 -5.07 28.49 0.45
CA SER A 112 -4.76 29.79 1.09
C SER A 112 -5.37 30.94 0.29
N SER A 113 -5.15 30.96 -1.02
CA SER A 113 -5.71 31.97 -1.94
C SER A 113 -7.23 32.00 -1.89
N ARG A 114 -7.89 30.84 -1.95
CA ARG A 114 -9.36 30.73 -1.87
C ARG A 114 -9.88 31.21 -0.52
N SER A 115 -9.19 30.89 0.57
CA SER A 115 -9.54 31.33 1.92
C SER A 115 -9.55 32.85 2.02
N TYR A 116 -8.52 33.53 1.49
CA TYR A 116 -8.46 35.02 1.46
C TYR A 116 -9.56 35.64 0.61
N ARG A 117 -9.84 35.06 -0.56
CA ARG A 117 -10.96 35.56 -1.44
C ARG A 117 -12.32 35.38 -0.76
N ARG A 118 -12.56 34.27 -0.06
CA ARG A 118 -13.80 34.02 0.71
C ARG A 118 -13.94 35.00 1.86
N LYS A 119 -12.88 35.26 2.64
CA LYS A 119 -12.89 36.27 3.72
C LYS A 119 -13.20 37.66 3.19
N LYS A 120 -12.61 38.09 2.08
CA LYS A 120 -12.88 39.36 1.43
C LYS A 120 -14.35 39.50 0.98
N ARG A 121 -14.96 38.47 0.41
CA ARG A 121 -16.37 38.45 0.02
C ARG A 121 -17.30 38.58 1.23
N ARG A 122 -17.02 37.86 2.33
CA ARG A 122 -17.83 37.90 3.56
C ARG A 122 -17.72 39.26 4.26
N ALA A 123 -16.58 39.93 4.21
CA ALA A 123 -16.40 41.27 4.77
C ALA A 123 -17.29 42.34 4.13
N GLY A 124 -17.71 42.15 2.87
CA GLY A 124 -18.67 43.08 2.21
C GLY A 124 -20.13 42.87 2.61
N THR A 125 -20.43 41.83 3.44
CA THR A 125 -21.81 41.48 3.83
C THR A 125 -22.04 41.44 5.34
N ASP A 126 -20.98 41.45 6.18
CA ASP A 126 -21.04 41.31 7.62
C ASP A 126 -20.07 42.30 8.30
N PRO A 127 -20.58 43.27 9.10
CA PRO A 127 -19.76 44.28 9.79
C PRO A 127 -18.72 43.71 10.76
N VAL A 128 -18.99 42.57 11.38
CA VAL A 128 -18.03 41.89 12.32
C VAL A 128 -16.87 41.30 11.52
N VAL A 129 -17.19 40.62 10.41
CA VAL A 129 -16.19 40.07 9.48
C VAL A 129 -15.41 41.20 8.78
N GLU A 130 -16.04 42.34 8.52
CA GLU A 130 -15.37 43.50 7.96
C GLU A 130 -14.31 44.08 8.91
N SER A 131 -14.58 44.11 10.22
CA SER A 131 -13.60 44.61 11.21
C SER A 131 -12.38 43.71 11.30
N GLU A 132 -12.56 42.39 11.20
CA GLU A 132 -11.48 41.41 11.17
C GLU A 132 -10.74 41.41 9.83
N ALA A 133 -11.43 41.55 8.72
CA ALA A 133 -10.86 41.65 7.39
C ALA A 133 -10.03 42.95 7.18
N ARG A 134 -10.40 44.03 7.82
CA ARG A 134 -9.59 45.28 7.83
C ARG A 134 -8.26 45.11 8.54
N LYS A 135 -8.19 44.24 9.59
CA LYS A 135 -6.92 43.88 10.28
C LYS A 135 -5.98 43.06 9.41
N VAL A 136 -6.47 42.49 8.31
CA VAL A 136 -5.80 41.49 7.47
C VAL A 136 -5.73 42.00 6.02
N LYS A 137 -5.25 43.25 5.81
CA LYS A 137 -5.06 43.78 4.46
C LYS A 137 -3.86 43.09 3.78
N LEU A 138 -4.11 42.39 2.65
CA LEU A 138 -3.05 41.86 1.81
C LEU A 138 -2.30 42.97 1.11
N THR A 139 -0.99 42.86 0.98
CA THR A 139 -0.20 43.70 0.07
C THR A 139 -0.52 43.30 -1.39
N ASP A 140 -0.17 44.16 -2.35
CA ASP A 140 -0.37 43.84 -3.76
C ASP A 140 0.35 42.59 -4.19
N VAL A 141 1.55 42.33 -3.64
CA VAL A 141 2.32 41.11 -3.89
C VAL A 141 1.63 39.87 -3.33
N GLU A 142 1.13 39.92 -2.09
CA GLU A 142 0.37 38.84 -1.47
C GLU A 142 -0.96 38.58 -2.19
N PHE A 143 -1.60 39.60 -2.67
CA PHE A 143 -2.82 39.47 -3.47
C PHE A 143 -2.55 38.79 -4.82
N LEU A 144 -1.47 39.15 -5.50
CA LEU A 144 -1.06 38.52 -6.77
C LEU A 144 -0.64 37.08 -6.61
N SER A 145 0.16 36.79 -5.57
CA SER A 145 0.63 35.42 -5.28
C SER A 145 -0.45 34.51 -4.68
N GLY A 146 -1.48 35.11 -4.04
CA GLY A 146 -2.48 34.37 -3.25
C GLY A 146 -1.93 33.76 -1.97
N PHE A 147 -0.69 34.12 -1.57
CA PHE A 147 0.03 33.57 -0.45
C PHE A 147 0.77 34.69 0.31
N ARG A 148 0.68 34.70 1.63
CA ARG A 148 1.33 35.70 2.46
C ARG A 148 2.76 35.37 2.76
N LYS A 149 3.55 36.40 3.02
CA LYS A 149 4.93 36.22 3.49
C LYS A 149 5.02 35.38 4.80
N THR A 150 3.98 35.46 5.62
CA THR A 150 3.90 34.74 6.91
C THR A 150 3.28 33.37 6.82
N ASP A 151 2.64 33.03 5.69
CA ASP A 151 2.03 31.71 5.51
C ASP A 151 3.11 30.64 5.48
N LYS A 152 2.75 29.47 5.99
CA LYS A 152 3.62 28.28 5.99
C LYS A 152 2.84 27.11 5.37
N LEU A 153 3.53 26.31 4.61
CA LEU A 153 3.00 25.06 4.09
C LEU A 153 3.18 23.94 5.13
N ILE A 154 2.22 23.05 5.16
CA ILE A 154 2.31 21.82 5.94
C ILE A 154 3.27 20.87 5.21
N PRO A 155 4.31 20.32 5.87
CA PRO A 155 5.22 19.37 5.25
C PRO A 155 4.48 18.15 4.71
N ILE A 156 4.95 17.62 3.59
CA ILE A 156 4.44 16.38 2.99
C ILE A 156 5.59 15.39 2.96
N ILE A 157 5.34 14.18 3.48
CA ILE A 157 6.29 13.08 3.44
C ILE A 157 5.63 11.90 2.75
N THR A 158 6.19 11.48 1.62
CA THR A 158 5.72 10.30 0.88
C THR A 158 6.70 9.14 1.07
N VAL A 159 6.16 7.98 1.42
CA VAL A 159 6.88 6.71 1.55
C VAL A 159 6.43 5.78 0.43
N THR A 160 7.39 5.16 -0.26
CA THR A 160 7.15 4.07 -1.19
C THR A 160 7.38 2.76 -0.47
N VAL A 161 6.40 1.86 -0.49
CA VAL A 161 6.51 0.50 0.06
C VAL A 161 6.60 -0.48 -1.12
N SER A 162 7.73 -1.17 -1.23
CA SER A 162 7.92 -2.24 -2.22
C SER A 162 7.48 -3.57 -1.63
N LEU A 163 6.55 -4.25 -2.28
CA LEU A 163 6.13 -5.61 -1.91
C LEU A 163 6.90 -6.69 -2.68
N SER A 164 8.00 -6.30 -3.32
CA SER A 164 8.89 -7.21 -4.04
C SER A 164 9.80 -7.98 -3.09
N GLU A 165 10.00 -9.27 -3.38
CA GLU A 165 11.03 -10.11 -2.75
C GLU A 165 12.45 -9.78 -3.20
N LYS A 166 12.59 -8.98 -4.27
CA LYS A 166 13.89 -8.58 -4.81
C LYS A 166 14.28 -7.21 -4.27
N PRO A 167 15.56 -7.03 -3.93
CA PRO A 167 16.08 -5.72 -3.57
C PRO A 167 15.74 -4.67 -4.63
N TRP A 168 15.56 -3.44 -4.17
CA TRP A 168 15.28 -2.33 -5.09
C TRP A 168 16.53 -1.99 -5.90
N ASP A 169 16.49 -2.19 -7.22
CA ASP A 169 17.58 -1.94 -8.16
C ASP A 169 17.42 -0.66 -8.98
N GLY A 170 16.34 0.10 -8.74
CA GLY A 170 16.04 1.35 -9.45
C GLY A 170 16.58 2.59 -8.76
N PRO A 171 16.48 3.77 -9.42
CA PRO A 171 16.85 5.05 -8.84
C PRO A 171 16.10 5.33 -7.54
N ARG A 172 16.79 5.89 -6.56
CA ARG A 172 16.24 6.35 -5.26
C ARG A 172 16.17 7.87 -5.16
N THR A 173 16.85 8.55 -6.09
CA THR A 173 16.86 10.01 -6.16
C THR A 173 16.63 10.49 -7.59
N LEU A 174 16.17 11.74 -7.72
CA LEU A 174 16.07 12.37 -9.04
C LEU A 174 17.44 12.50 -9.69
N TYR A 175 18.49 12.76 -8.92
CA TYR A 175 19.85 12.87 -9.45
C TYR A 175 20.32 11.61 -10.16
N GLU A 176 19.97 10.43 -9.67
CA GLU A 176 20.32 9.15 -10.32
C GLU A 176 19.64 8.96 -11.67
N MET A 177 18.59 9.74 -11.96
CA MET A 177 17.83 9.69 -13.21
C MET A 177 18.29 10.75 -14.22
N LEU A 178 19.13 11.71 -13.82
CA LEU A 178 19.54 12.83 -14.66
C LEU A 178 20.87 12.57 -15.35
N ASP A 179 20.97 12.91 -16.64
CA ASP A 179 22.26 12.93 -17.37
C ASP A 179 23.02 14.23 -17.08
N ILE A 180 23.57 14.33 -15.88
CA ILE A 180 24.38 15.45 -15.44
C ILE A 180 25.85 15.04 -15.46
N ARG A 181 26.60 15.52 -16.45
CA ARG A 181 28.05 15.27 -16.61
C ARG A 181 28.90 16.34 -15.98
N ASP A 182 28.37 17.54 -15.80
CA ASP A 182 29.08 18.68 -15.20
C ASP A 182 28.61 18.91 -13.76
N GLY A 183 29.55 18.82 -12.82
CA GLY A 183 29.30 19.06 -11.40
C GLY A 183 28.84 20.48 -11.07
N VAL A 184 29.05 21.46 -11.97
CA VAL A 184 28.52 22.82 -11.80
C VAL A 184 27.00 22.81 -12.01
N ILE A 185 26.51 22.16 -13.05
CA ILE A 185 25.09 22.05 -13.36
C ILE A 185 24.33 21.39 -12.19
N ARG A 186 24.91 20.37 -11.57
CA ARG A 186 24.31 19.66 -10.44
C ARG A 186 23.94 20.60 -9.27
N LYS A 187 24.68 21.70 -9.06
CA LYS A 187 24.41 22.66 -7.98
C LYS A 187 23.14 23.48 -8.20
N PHE A 188 22.65 23.56 -9.44
CA PHE A 188 21.47 24.33 -9.81
C PHE A 188 20.21 23.49 -10.05
N VAL A 189 20.34 22.18 -10.04
CA VAL A 189 19.20 21.26 -10.18
C VAL A 189 18.80 20.75 -8.81
N PRO A 190 17.53 20.90 -8.39
CA PRO A 190 17.08 20.33 -7.12
C PRO A 190 17.04 18.80 -7.20
N ASP A 191 17.44 18.14 -6.13
CA ASP A 191 17.25 16.71 -5.97
C ASP A 191 15.91 16.40 -5.27
N TYR A 192 15.35 15.24 -5.57
CA TYR A 192 14.24 14.68 -4.85
C TYR A 192 14.60 13.24 -4.46
N LYS A 193 14.76 13.02 -3.15
CA LYS A 193 15.02 11.71 -2.57
C LYS A 193 13.71 11.05 -2.16
N MET A 194 13.44 9.85 -2.65
CA MET A 194 12.30 9.08 -2.18
C MET A 194 12.61 8.35 -0.86
N ASN A 195 11.63 8.22 0.01
CA ASN A 195 11.69 7.38 1.18
C ASN A 195 11.17 6.00 0.79
N LEU A 196 12.01 4.98 0.90
CA LEU A 196 11.72 3.63 0.43
C LEU A 196 11.75 2.65 1.61
N VAL A 197 10.67 1.86 1.75
CA VAL A 197 10.63 0.64 2.54
C VAL A 197 10.60 -0.53 1.56
N SER A 198 11.71 -1.26 1.51
CA SER A 198 11.87 -2.45 0.66
C SER A 198 12.27 -3.61 1.57
N PRO A 199 11.36 -4.53 1.89
CA PRO A 199 11.65 -5.65 2.80
C PRO A 199 12.88 -6.44 2.39
N ALA A 200 13.12 -6.61 1.09
CA ALA A 200 14.27 -7.33 0.58
C ALA A 200 15.62 -6.63 0.84
N ASP A 201 15.61 -5.30 1.08
CA ASP A 201 16.80 -4.51 1.42
C ASP A 201 17.01 -4.39 2.93
N MET A 202 16.01 -4.73 3.76
CA MET A 202 16.06 -4.58 5.23
C MET A 202 16.85 -5.71 5.89
N GLY A 203 17.54 -5.41 6.99
CA GLY A 203 18.05 -6.40 7.93
C GLY A 203 16.93 -7.07 8.72
N ASP A 204 17.16 -8.31 9.20
CA ASP A 204 16.11 -9.04 9.92
C ASP A 204 15.74 -8.35 11.24
N GLU A 205 16.69 -7.69 11.88
CA GLU A 205 16.50 -6.91 13.10
C GLU A 205 15.66 -5.64 12.91
N GLU A 206 15.54 -5.16 11.68
CA GLU A 206 14.73 -3.96 11.39
C GLU A 206 13.24 -4.24 11.50
N PHE A 207 12.81 -5.49 11.29
CA PHE A 207 11.39 -5.88 11.43
C PHE A 207 10.91 -5.85 12.88
N ASP A 208 11.82 -5.95 13.84
CA ASP A 208 11.51 -5.87 15.28
C ASP A 208 11.23 -4.44 15.75
N ARG A 209 11.50 -3.43 14.90
CA ARG A 209 11.17 -2.02 15.18
C ARG A 209 9.72 -1.67 14.91
N PHE A 210 8.97 -2.56 14.27
CA PHE A 210 7.54 -2.41 14.10
C PHE A 210 6.80 -2.96 15.32
N HIS A 211 5.78 -2.25 15.77
CA HIS A 211 5.00 -2.61 16.96
C HIS A 211 3.70 -3.34 16.63
N THR A 212 3.30 -3.34 15.35
CA THR A 212 2.14 -4.07 14.86
C THR A 212 2.58 -5.35 14.11
N ASP A 213 1.61 -6.07 13.54
CA ASP A 213 1.92 -7.21 12.68
C ASP A 213 2.51 -6.83 11.32
N LEU A 214 2.63 -5.51 11.03
CA LEU A 214 3.26 -5.03 9.80
C LEU A 214 4.72 -5.51 9.67
N GLY A 215 5.50 -5.51 10.76
CA GLY A 215 6.87 -6.01 10.74
C GLY A 215 6.94 -7.49 10.36
N PHE A 216 6.08 -8.32 10.94
CA PHE A 216 5.97 -9.73 10.58
C PHE A 216 5.56 -9.90 9.10
N ALA A 217 4.56 -9.13 8.65
CA ALA A 217 4.09 -9.20 7.27
C ALA A 217 5.18 -8.82 6.25
N LEU A 218 5.94 -7.76 6.51
CA LEU A 218 7.07 -7.34 5.66
C LEU A 218 8.21 -8.38 5.67
N ASN A 219 8.49 -9.00 6.82
CA ASN A 219 9.46 -10.09 6.92
C ASN A 219 9.02 -11.32 6.09
N MET A 220 7.74 -11.68 6.14
CA MET A 220 7.18 -12.74 5.30
C MET A 220 7.34 -12.43 3.81
N ILE A 221 7.11 -11.18 3.38
CA ILE A 221 7.29 -10.74 2.00
C ILE A 221 8.76 -10.86 1.57
N LYS A 222 9.71 -10.48 2.43
CA LYS A 222 11.16 -10.64 2.15
C LYS A 222 11.50 -12.08 1.78
N TYR A 223 10.92 -13.04 2.49
CA TYR A 223 11.23 -14.47 2.36
C TYR A 223 10.20 -15.28 1.56
N GLN A 224 9.28 -14.62 0.83
CA GLN A 224 8.12 -15.27 0.20
C GLN A 224 8.47 -16.44 -0.75
N LYS A 225 9.61 -16.42 -1.43
CA LYS A 225 10.05 -17.54 -2.28
C LYS A 225 10.87 -18.60 -1.55
N LYS A 226 11.68 -18.18 -0.59
CA LYS A 226 12.57 -19.09 0.17
C LYS A 226 12.68 -18.60 1.60
N GLY A 227 12.27 -19.41 2.55
CA GLY A 227 12.46 -19.12 3.96
C GLY A 227 11.22 -18.64 4.70
N ALA A 228 10.07 -18.48 4.05
CA ALA A 228 8.81 -18.16 4.74
C ALA A 228 8.48 -19.16 5.86
N ASP A 229 8.74 -20.47 5.65
CA ASP A 229 8.56 -21.50 6.67
C ASP A 229 9.47 -21.27 7.88
N GLU A 230 10.67 -20.73 7.68
CA GLU A 230 11.59 -20.42 8.77
C GLU A 230 11.11 -19.21 9.56
N VAL A 231 10.60 -18.17 8.88
CA VAL A 231 9.98 -17.01 9.52
C VAL A 231 8.79 -17.46 10.37
N ILE A 232 7.93 -18.32 9.85
CA ILE A 232 6.78 -18.86 10.59
C ILE A 232 7.25 -19.68 11.80
N ARG A 233 8.25 -20.53 11.65
CA ARG A 233 8.79 -21.35 12.77
C ARG A 233 9.41 -20.49 13.86
N LYS A 234 10.15 -19.45 13.51
CA LYS A 234 10.70 -18.49 14.48
C LYS A 234 9.61 -17.71 15.23
N ASN A 235 8.43 -17.58 14.63
CA ASN A 235 7.27 -16.90 15.17
C ASN A 235 6.10 -17.85 15.48
N ALA A 236 6.38 -19.10 15.85
CA ALA A 236 5.37 -20.16 16.01
C ALA A 236 4.27 -19.82 17.02
N ASP A 237 4.62 -19.11 18.09
CA ASP A 237 3.68 -18.70 19.15
C ASP A 237 3.03 -17.34 18.88
N ARG A 238 3.44 -16.64 17.81
CA ARG A 238 2.85 -15.35 17.46
C ARG A 238 1.42 -15.54 16.97
N LEU A 239 0.53 -14.76 17.54
CA LEU A 239 -0.82 -14.57 17.05
C LEU A 239 -0.82 -13.33 16.17
N ILE A 240 -1.25 -13.45 14.93
CA ILE A 240 -1.46 -12.33 14.02
C ILE A 240 -2.95 -12.03 13.91
N ASP A 241 -3.28 -10.78 13.60
CA ASP A 241 -4.66 -10.42 13.35
C ASP A 241 -5.15 -10.93 11.97
N ARG A 242 -6.46 -10.85 11.77
CA ARG A 242 -7.12 -11.32 10.56
C ARG A 242 -6.68 -10.52 9.32
N ASP A 243 -6.55 -9.21 9.45
CA ASP A 243 -6.19 -8.34 8.35
C ASP A 243 -4.79 -8.67 7.83
N THR A 244 -3.85 -8.94 8.73
CA THR A 244 -2.50 -9.42 8.39
C THR A 244 -2.53 -10.78 7.70
N ALA A 245 -3.35 -11.73 8.17
CA ALA A 245 -3.48 -13.04 7.53
C ALA A 245 -4.09 -12.93 6.12
N GLU A 246 -5.12 -12.10 5.93
CA GLU A 246 -5.74 -11.84 4.63
C GLU A 246 -4.77 -11.14 3.66
N PHE A 247 -4.04 -10.14 4.14
CA PHE A 247 -3.01 -9.45 3.37
C PHE A 247 -1.91 -10.41 2.89
N LEU A 248 -1.33 -11.22 3.79
CA LEU A 248 -0.32 -12.22 3.44
C LEU A 248 -0.87 -13.26 2.47
N ASN A 249 -2.09 -13.74 2.71
CA ASN A 249 -2.74 -14.71 1.85
C ASN A 249 -2.97 -14.18 0.42
N SER A 250 -3.30 -12.90 0.31
CA SER A 250 -3.51 -12.24 -0.98
C SER A 250 -2.20 -11.90 -1.70
N THR A 251 -1.20 -11.41 -0.95
CA THR A 251 0.06 -10.91 -1.50
C THR A 251 1.01 -12.04 -1.90
N MET A 252 1.07 -13.10 -1.10
CA MET A 252 1.96 -14.24 -1.30
C MET A 252 1.25 -15.45 -1.92
N GLU A 253 -0.05 -15.35 -2.22
CA GLU A 253 -0.89 -16.45 -2.75
C GLU A 253 -0.76 -17.75 -1.93
N LEU A 254 -0.67 -17.61 -0.60
CA LEU A 254 -0.38 -18.74 0.30
C LEU A 254 -1.49 -19.78 0.31
N GLY A 255 -2.74 -19.42 -0.01
CA GLY A 255 -3.90 -20.32 0.04
C GLY A 255 -4.19 -20.83 1.46
N LEU A 256 -3.86 -20.00 2.47
CA LEU A 256 -4.06 -20.32 3.88
C LEU A 256 -5.51 -20.61 4.20
N VAL A 257 -5.71 -21.60 5.06
CA VAL A 257 -6.98 -21.88 5.73
C VAL A 257 -6.72 -21.67 7.21
N TYR A 258 -7.45 -20.78 7.83
CA TYR A 258 -7.28 -20.45 9.25
C TYR A 258 -8.61 -20.42 9.99
N GLU A 259 -8.54 -20.78 11.25
CA GLU A 259 -9.57 -20.59 12.25
C GLU A 259 -9.06 -19.54 13.22
N GLU A 260 -9.91 -18.60 13.59
CA GLU A 260 -9.59 -17.62 14.62
C GLU A 260 -9.65 -18.31 15.98
N GLU A 261 -8.58 -18.16 16.76
CA GLU A 261 -8.55 -18.51 18.18
C GLU A 261 -8.70 -17.23 19.01
N ASP A 262 -8.98 -17.34 20.30
CA ASP A 262 -9.00 -16.20 21.20
C ASP A 262 -7.66 -15.45 21.12
N GLY A 263 -7.69 -14.24 20.53
CA GLY A 263 -6.53 -13.36 20.39
C GLY A 263 -5.86 -13.35 19.02
N GLY A 264 -6.31 -14.12 18.02
CA GLY A 264 -5.81 -14.04 16.65
C GLY A 264 -5.60 -15.38 15.93
N ILE A 265 -4.75 -15.37 14.92
CA ILE A 265 -4.49 -16.51 14.04
C ILE A 265 -3.05 -16.98 14.23
N LYS A 266 -2.85 -18.28 14.53
CA LYS A 266 -1.52 -18.90 14.53
C LYS A 266 -1.13 -19.31 13.12
N MET A 267 -0.09 -18.69 12.56
CA MET A 267 0.38 -18.98 11.21
C MET A 267 0.85 -20.43 11.02
N CYS A 268 1.53 -21.02 12.01
CA CYS A 268 1.93 -22.44 11.94
C CYS A 268 0.71 -23.36 11.79
N LYS A 269 -0.37 -23.12 12.55
CA LYS A 269 -1.62 -23.89 12.45
C LYS A 269 -2.31 -23.69 11.10
N ALA A 270 -2.34 -22.45 10.59
CA ALA A 270 -2.90 -22.15 9.28
C ALA A 270 -2.15 -22.88 8.14
N MET A 271 -0.82 -22.96 8.24
CA MET A 271 0.00 -23.74 7.30
C MET A 271 -0.26 -25.26 7.39
N GLU A 272 -0.36 -25.84 8.59
CA GLU A 272 -0.71 -27.23 8.77
C GLU A 272 -2.09 -27.60 8.20
N LEU A 273 -3.08 -26.71 8.40
CA LEU A 273 -4.42 -26.88 7.83
C LEU A 273 -4.40 -26.84 6.30
N LYS A 274 -3.61 -25.94 5.74
CA LYS A 274 -3.38 -25.87 4.29
C LYS A 274 -2.75 -27.16 3.78
N GLU A 275 -1.65 -27.63 4.38
CA GLU A 275 -0.98 -28.86 3.97
C GLU A 275 -1.93 -30.06 4.00
N LYS A 276 -2.72 -30.23 5.07
CA LYS A 276 -3.76 -31.26 5.17
C LYS A 276 -4.78 -31.15 4.05
N LYS A 277 -5.21 -29.93 3.71
CA LYS A 277 -6.14 -29.68 2.61
C LYS A 277 -5.53 -30.04 1.25
N ASP A 278 -4.28 -29.64 1.01
CA ASP A 278 -3.58 -29.91 -0.25
C ASP A 278 -3.31 -31.40 -0.44
N VAL A 279 -2.89 -32.12 0.61
CA VAL A 279 -2.72 -33.57 0.60
C VAL A 279 -4.06 -34.27 0.31
N ASN A 280 -5.16 -33.85 0.95
CA ASN A 280 -6.47 -34.41 0.71
C ASN A 280 -6.96 -34.14 -0.72
N ARG A 281 -6.68 -32.93 -1.26
CA ARG A 281 -6.99 -32.59 -2.66
C ARG A 281 -6.19 -33.46 -3.61
N GLY A 282 -4.88 -33.54 -3.46
CA GLY A 282 -4.03 -34.38 -4.31
C GLY A 282 -4.42 -35.86 -4.26
N ARG A 283 -4.81 -36.37 -3.07
CA ARG A 283 -5.33 -37.74 -2.95
C ARG A 283 -6.62 -37.95 -3.73
N ARG A 284 -7.56 -36.99 -3.68
CA ARG A 284 -8.82 -37.06 -4.43
C ARG A 284 -8.57 -37.00 -5.94
N GLU A 285 -7.72 -36.09 -6.39
CA GLU A 285 -7.33 -35.95 -7.79
C GLU A 285 -6.65 -37.22 -8.31
N GLY A 286 -5.71 -37.78 -7.55
CA GLY A 286 -5.03 -39.04 -7.90
C GLY A 286 -5.99 -40.24 -7.98
N ILE A 287 -6.99 -40.31 -7.09
CA ILE A 287 -8.05 -41.34 -7.15
C ILE A 287 -8.90 -41.12 -8.41
N GLU A 288 -9.31 -39.88 -8.71
CA GLU A 288 -10.10 -39.57 -9.90
C GLU A 288 -9.34 -39.90 -11.18
N GLU A 289 -8.08 -39.50 -11.30
CA GLU A 289 -7.23 -39.86 -12.44
C GLU A 289 -7.11 -41.39 -12.63
N LYS A 290 -6.91 -42.09 -11.55
CA LYS A 290 -6.85 -43.57 -11.58
C LYS A 290 -8.17 -44.16 -12.08
N THR A 291 -9.29 -43.68 -11.55
CA THR A 291 -10.64 -44.11 -11.92
C THR A 291 -10.92 -43.85 -13.41
N VAL A 292 -10.63 -42.64 -13.89
CA VAL A 292 -10.76 -42.26 -15.30
C VAL A 292 -9.88 -43.13 -16.21
N ARG A 293 -8.64 -43.40 -15.78
CA ARG A 293 -7.71 -44.24 -16.55
C ARG A 293 -8.20 -45.66 -16.64
N VAL A 294 -8.72 -46.24 -15.55
CA VAL A 294 -9.29 -47.60 -15.54
C VAL A 294 -10.49 -47.65 -16.49
N TYR A 295 -11.41 -46.68 -16.42
CA TYR A 295 -12.58 -46.61 -17.31
C TYR A 295 -12.13 -46.56 -18.78
N ARG A 296 -11.23 -45.68 -19.15
CA ARG A 296 -10.72 -45.60 -20.54
C ARG A 296 -10.08 -46.89 -21.01
N ASN A 297 -9.34 -47.54 -20.15
CA ASN A 297 -8.70 -48.83 -20.48
C ASN A 297 -9.74 -49.94 -20.72
N CYS A 298 -10.80 -49.99 -19.93
CA CYS A 298 -11.90 -50.96 -20.11
C CYS A 298 -12.63 -50.72 -21.46
N VAL A 299 -12.98 -49.46 -21.75
CA VAL A 299 -13.64 -49.11 -23.01
C VAL A 299 -12.73 -49.38 -24.23
N ASN A 300 -11.44 -49.04 -24.15
CA ASN A 300 -10.47 -49.30 -25.22
C ASN A 300 -10.23 -50.80 -25.47
N ARG A 301 -10.54 -51.64 -24.53
CA ARG A 301 -10.47 -53.10 -24.64
C ARG A 301 -11.78 -53.72 -25.14
N GLY A 302 -12.73 -52.88 -25.51
CA GLY A 302 -14.02 -53.30 -26.10
C GLY A 302 -15.10 -53.69 -25.07
N MET A 303 -14.93 -53.36 -23.80
CA MET A 303 -15.95 -53.54 -22.77
C MET A 303 -17.15 -52.60 -22.98
N SER A 304 -18.35 -53.05 -22.57
CA SER A 304 -19.52 -52.19 -22.56
C SER A 304 -19.30 -51.00 -21.63
N LYS A 305 -19.96 -49.86 -21.87
CA LYS A 305 -19.89 -48.71 -20.98
C LYS A 305 -20.34 -49.04 -19.55
N GLU A 306 -21.39 -49.86 -19.44
CA GLU A 306 -21.96 -50.31 -18.19
C GLU A 306 -20.92 -51.12 -17.37
N ASP A 307 -20.27 -52.07 -18.02
CA ASP A 307 -19.24 -52.90 -17.37
C ASP A 307 -18.01 -52.07 -16.99
N ALA A 308 -17.60 -51.11 -17.87
CA ALA A 308 -16.50 -50.21 -17.61
C ALA A 308 -16.76 -49.26 -16.42
N ILE A 309 -18.00 -48.81 -16.25
CA ILE A 309 -18.44 -48.02 -15.09
C ILE A 309 -18.37 -48.88 -13.82
N ALA A 310 -18.91 -50.10 -13.89
CA ALA A 310 -18.90 -51.03 -12.73
C ALA A 310 -17.50 -51.37 -12.26
N ILE A 311 -16.56 -51.61 -13.18
CA ILE A 311 -15.15 -51.94 -12.86
C ILE A 311 -14.36 -50.75 -12.36
N SER A 312 -14.56 -49.59 -12.97
CA SER A 312 -13.79 -48.37 -12.61
C SER A 312 -14.37 -47.62 -11.42
N GLU A 313 -15.62 -47.90 -11.05
CA GLU A 313 -16.37 -47.18 -10.01
C GLU A 313 -16.52 -45.68 -10.34
N ILE A 314 -16.42 -45.30 -11.62
CA ILE A 314 -16.51 -43.91 -12.06
C ILE A 314 -17.94 -43.39 -11.93
N THR A 315 -18.09 -42.23 -11.33
CA THR A 315 -19.40 -41.60 -11.14
C THR A 315 -19.86 -40.87 -12.41
N LYS A 316 -21.20 -40.69 -12.55
CA LYS A 316 -21.78 -39.90 -13.67
C LYS A 316 -21.21 -38.47 -13.72
N GLU A 317 -20.96 -37.87 -12.58
CA GLU A 317 -20.37 -36.52 -12.52
C GLU A 317 -18.93 -36.50 -13.01
N GLN A 318 -18.12 -37.51 -12.63
CA GLN A 318 -16.74 -37.67 -13.10
C GLN A 318 -16.71 -37.92 -14.62
N LEU A 319 -17.61 -38.74 -15.14
CA LEU A 319 -17.73 -38.95 -16.59
C LEU A 319 -18.01 -37.64 -17.33
N LYS A 320 -18.99 -36.86 -16.84
CA LYS A 320 -19.35 -35.57 -17.43
C LYS A 320 -18.19 -34.57 -17.35
N ARG A 321 -17.54 -34.47 -16.21
CA ARG A 321 -16.39 -33.54 -15.99
C ARG A 321 -15.20 -33.86 -16.91
N ASN A 322 -14.99 -35.14 -17.18
CA ASN A 322 -13.88 -35.61 -18.00
C ASN A 322 -14.26 -35.82 -19.50
N GLY A 323 -15.44 -35.36 -19.93
CA GLY A 323 -15.90 -35.47 -21.31
C GLY A 323 -16.10 -36.90 -21.83
N LEU A 324 -16.46 -37.83 -20.91
CA LEU A 324 -16.62 -39.28 -21.18
C LEU A 324 -18.07 -39.76 -21.13
N ALA A 325 -19.00 -38.84 -20.88
CA ALA A 325 -20.44 -39.13 -20.78
C ALA A 325 -21.07 -39.45 -22.13
#